data_3dc8a381e0880182103938bc987d089a
#
_entry.id   3dc8a381e0880182103938bc987d089a
#
_cell.length_a   1.000
_cell.length_b   1.000
_cell.length_c   1.000
_cell.angle_alpha   90.00
_cell.angle_beta   90.00
_cell.angle_gamma   90.00
#
_symmetry.space_group_name_H-M   'P 1'
#
loop_
_entity.id
_entity.type
_entity.pdbx_description
1 polymer ?
#
loop_
_entity_poly.entity_id
_entity_poly.type
_entity_poly.pdbx_seq_one_letter_code
_entity_poly.pdbx_strand_id
1 'polypeptide(L)'
;MDRGQSLIIPPLFDGTNYAYWKVRMRAFLQSLDEKVWQAVEIGWTKPTEAPADWDDAKIKAANFNSKVLNALFSVVTNEEFKKISSTETAKEAWTIL
;
A
#
# COMPACT_ATOMS: atom_id res chain seq x y z
N MET A 1 19.10 -22.48 -0.38
CA MET A 1 17.78 -21.87 -0.35
C MET A 1 17.83 -20.54 0.36
N ASP A 2 17.21 -19.58 -0.20
CA ASP A 2 17.20 -18.26 0.38
C ASP A 2 15.91 -18.03 1.17
N ARG A 3 16.02 -18.18 2.47
CA ARG A 3 14.87 -18.00 3.35
C ARG A 3 14.43 -16.55 3.48
N GLY A 4 15.35 -15.61 3.27
CA GLY A 4 15.04 -14.20 3.34
C GLY A 4 14.03 -13.80 2.29
N GLN A 5 14.09 -14.40 1.11
CA GLN A 5 13.12 -14.09 0.05
C GLN A 5 11.71 -14.52 0.43
N SER A 6 11.55 -15.69 1.06
CA SER A 6 10.23 -16.14 1.48
C SER A 6 9.63 -15.25 2.55
N LEU A 7 10.47 -14.61 3.38
CA LEU A 7 10.00 -13.74 4.46
C LEU A 7 9.48 -12.40 3.95
N ILE A 8 9.82 -12.02 2.72
CA ILE A 8 9.40 -10.75 2.16
C ILE A 8 8.30 -10.86 1.10
N ILE A 9 7.72 -12.05 0.98
CA ILE A 9 6.58 -12.24 0.09
C ILE A 9 5.32 -11.72 0.77
N PRO A 10 4.60 -10.76 0.15
CA PRO A 10 3.37 -10.26 0.75
C PRO A 10 2.26 -11.31 0.72
N PRO A 11 1.35 -11.29 1.69
CA PRO A 11 0.23 -12.24 1.72
C PRO A 11 -0.82 -11.91 0.66
N LEU A 12 -1.27 -12.93 -0.07
CA LEU A 12 -2.32 -12.78 -1.06
C LEU A 12 -3.69 -12.64 -0.40
N PHE A 13 -4.52 -11.73 -0.90
CA PHE A 13 -5.90 -11.56 -0.45
C PHE A 13 -6.88 -11.97 -1.55
N ASP A 14 -7.75 -12.91 -1.24
CA ASP A 14 -8.75 -13.43 -2.17
C ASP A 14 -10.19 -13.12 -1.72
N GLY A 15 -10.36 -12.27 -0.73
CA GLY A 15 -11.67 -11.92 -0.20
C GLY A 15 -12.06 -12.74 1.03
N THR A 16 -11.26 -13.77 1.38
CA THR A 16 -11.50 -14.59 2.57
C THR A 16 -10.48 -14.28 3.65
N ASN A 17 -10.79 -14.63 4.90
CA ASN A 17 -9.89 -14.43 6.04
C ASN A 17 -9.36 -12.99 6.12
N TYR A 18 -10.25 -12.05 5.93
CA TYR A 18 -9.90 -10.63 5.88
C TYR A 18 -9.11 -10.16 7.11
N ALA A 19 -9.57 -10.49 8.31
CA ALA A 19 -8.90 -10.04 9.53
C ALA A 19 -7.47 -10.58 9.62
N TYR A 20 -7.28 -11.85 9.25
CA TYR A 20 -5.97 -12.47 9.23
C TYR A 20 -5.05 -11.82 8.20
N TRP A 21 -5.56 -11.63 6.97
CA TRP A 21 -4.79 -10.99 5.91
C TRP A 21 -4.37 -9.58 6.30
N LYS A 22 -5.30 -8.81 6.88
CA LYS A 22 -5.04 -7.41 7.21
C LYS A 22 -3.91 -7.26 8.22
N VAL A 23 -3.86 -8.12 9.22
CA VAL A 23 -2.79 -8.13 10.22
C VAL A 23 -1.45 -8.45 9.56
N ARG A 24 -1.43 -9.47 8.71
CA ARG A 24 -0.20 -9.88 8.03
C ARG A 24 0.28 -8.83 7.03
N MET A 25 -0.64 -8.24 6.28
CA MET A 25 -0.28 -7.22 5.30
C MET A 25 0.25 -5.96 5.97
N ARG A 26 -0.35 -5.58 7.10
CA ARG A 26 0.16 -4.47 7.89
C ARG A 26 1.60 -4.74 8.34
N ALA A 27 1.85 -5.93 8.87
CA ALA A 27 3.20 -6.30 9.30
C ALA A 27 4.18 -6.27 8.13
N PHE A 28 3.76 -6.74 6.98
CA PHE A 28 4.58 -6.70 5.77
C PHE A 28 4.94 -5.25 5.39
N LEU A 29 3.96 -4.37 5.34
CA LEU A 29 4.19 -2.97 4.98
C LEU A 29 5.11 -2.27 5.98
N GLN A 30 4.90 -2.51 7.28
CA GLN A 30 5.77 -1.95 8.31
C GLN A 30 7.20 -2.47 8.21
N SER A 31 7.38 -3.71 7.76
CA SER A 31 8.72 -4.28 7.59
C SER A 31 9.50 -3.65 6.46
N LEU A 32 8.83 -3.05 5.49
CA LEU A 32 9.50 -2.32 4.40
C LEU A 32 10.05 -1.00 4.91
N ASP A 33 9.22 -0.24 5.61
CA ASP A 33 9.57 1.04 6.22
C ASP A 33 8.34 1.49 7.02
N GLU A 34 8.56 1.97 8.22
CA GLU A 34 7.46 2.46 9.05
C GLU A 34 6.69 3.60 8.36
N LYS A 35 7.38 4.41 7.56
CA LYS A 35 6.75 5.49 6.79
C LYS A 35 5.84 4.98 5.69
N VAL A 36 6.10 3.78 5.19
CA VAL A 36 5.21 3.13 4.22
C VAL A 36 3.86 2.88 4.87
N TRP A 37 3.87 2.37 6.10
CA TRP A 37 2.63 2.16 6.83
C TRP A 37 1.91 3.47 7.15
N GLN A 38 2.64 4.54 7.43
CA GLN A 38 2.04 5.85 7.70
C GLN A 38 1.21 6.35 6.51
N ALA A 39 1.59 5.99 5.29
CA ALA A 39 0.81 6.36 4.10
C ALA A 39 -0.60 5.77 4.14
N VAL A 40 -0.76 4.61 4.79
CA VAL A 40 -2.07 3.97 4.98
C VAL A 40 -2.81 4.59 6.17
N GLU A 41 -2.12 4.71 7.29
CA GLU A 41 -2.74 5.12 8.55
C GLU A 41 -3.16 6.59 8.54
N ILE A 42 -2.24 7.44 8.13
CA ILE A 42 -2.47 8.89 8.09
C ILE A 42 -3.12 9.29 6.77
N GLY A 43 -2.72 8.63 5.69
CA GLY A 43 -3.17 8.94 4.34
C GLY A 43 -2.26 9.95 3.65
N TRP A 44 -2.56 10.21 2.41
CA TRP A 44 -1.82 11.15 1.58
C TRP A 44 -2.80 12.07 0.87
N THR A 45 -2.51 13.35 0.88
CA THR A 45 -3.27 14.36 0.15
C THR A 45 -2.40 14.89 -0.96
N LYS A 46 -2.87 14.77 -2.20
CA LYS A 46 -2.13 15.25 -3.35
C LYS A 46 -1.94 16.77 -3.22
N PRO A 47 -0.70 17.27 -3.34
CA PRO A 47 -0.45 18.70 -3.30
C PRO A 47 -1.16 19.42 -4.46
N THR A 48 -1.54 20.67 -4.23
CA THR A 48 -2.21 21.48 -5.25
C THR A 48 -1.26 22.01 -6.30
N GLU A 49 0.04 22.11 -5.96
CA GLU A 49 1.05 22.55 -6.90
C GLU A 49 1.29 21.50 -7.99
N ALA A 50 1.81 21.93 -9.13
CA ALA A 50 2.23 20.99 -10.17
C ALA A 50 3.38 20.11 -9.65
N PRO A 51 3.46 18.82 -10.06
CA PRO A 51 4.52 17.93 -9.57
C PRO A 51 5.94 18.48 -9.75
N ALA A 52 6.17 19.26 -10.79
CA ALA A 52 7.47 19.86 -11.02
C ALA A 52 7.90 20.84 -9.92
N ASP A 53 6.93 21.36 -9.16
CA ASP A 53 7.18 22.33 -8.09
C ASP A 53 7.22 21.68 -6.71
N TRP A 54 7.10 20.36 -6.63
CA TRP A 54 7.12 19.66 -5.34
C TRP A 54 8.52 19.64 -4.77
N ASP A 55 8.62 19.90 -3.46
CA ASP A 55 9.88 19.71 -2.75
C ASP A 55 10.11 18.22 -2.46
N ASP A 56 11.28 17.91 -1.88
CA ASP A 56 11.67 16.53 -1.59
C ASP A 56 10.69 15.83 -0.66
N ALA A 57 10.13 16.53 0.32
CA ALA A 57 9.19 15.94 1.26
C ALA A 57 7.90 15.53 0.56
N LYS A 58 7.40 16.36 -0.35
CA LYS A 58 6.20 16.07 -1.12
C LYS A 58 6.41 14.90 -2.07
N ILE A 59 7.58 14.85 -2.70
CA ILE A 59 7.94 13.74 -3.59
C ILE A 59 8.00 12.43 -2.82
N LYS A 60 8.65 12.44 -1.65
CA LYS A 60 8.75 11.24 -0.81
C LYS A 60 7.38 10.74 -0.36
N ALA A 61 6.51 11.65 0.07
CA ALA A 61 5.17 11.28 0.50
C ALA A 61 4.37 10.63 -0.64
N ALA A 62 4.46 11.20 -1.84
CA ALA A 62 3.82 10.63 -3.02
C ALA A 62 4.38 9.25 -3.35
N ASN A 63 5.69 9.07 -3.22
CA ASN A 63 6.33 7.79 -3.48
C ASN A 63 5.90 6.72 -2.49
N PHE A 64 5.75 7.05 -1.21
CA PHE A 64 5.25 6.09 -0.22
C PHE A 64 3.82 5.68 -0.53
N ASN A 65 2.96 6.63 -0.89
CA ASN A 65 1.59 6.33 -1.29
C ASN A 65 1.57 5.38 -2.49
N SER A 66 2.34 5.67 -3.53
CA SER A 66 2.41 4.84 -4.73
C SER A 66 2.96 3.45 -4.44
N LYS A 67 3.95 3.36 -3.56
CA LYS A 67 4.53 2.06 -3.18
C LYS A 67 3.48 1.17 -2.51
N VAL A 68 2.69 1.72 -1.61
CA VAL A 68 1.65 0.93 -0.94
C VAL A 68 0.54 0.56 -1.91
N LEU A 69 0.08 1.50 -2.74
CA LEU A 69 -0.94 1.20 -3.75
C LEU A 69 -0.49 0.05 -4.65
N ASN A 70 0.73 0.12 -5.16
CA ASN A 70 1.27 -0.94 -5.99
C ASN A 70 1.31 -2.27 -5.25
N ALA A 71 1.72 -2.26 -3.99
CA ALA A 71 1.75 -3.47 -3.17
C ALA A 71 0.34 -4.05 -3.01
N LEU A 72 -0.64 -3.22 -2.70
CA LEU A 72 -2.03 -3.67 -2.55
C LEU A 72 -2.59 -4.22 -3.86
N PHE A 73 -2.35 -3.53 -4.97
CA PHE A 73 -2.81 -4.00 -6.28
C PHE A 73 -2.19 -5.35 -6.64
N SER A 74 -0.96 -5.59 -6.21
CA SER A 74 -0.20 -6.80 -6.56
C SER A 74 -0.60 -8.03 -5.75
N VAL A 75 -1.22 -7.84 -4.59
CA VAL A 75 -1.49 -8.95 -3.65
C VAL A 75 -2.96 -9.36 -3.60
N VAL A 76 -3.79 -8.79 -4.46
CA VAL A 76 -5.22 -9.11 -4.48
C VAL A 76 -5.59 -9.85 -5.75
N THR A 77 -6.65 -10.66 -5.68
CA THR A 77 -7.20 -11.32 -6.86
C THR A 77 -7.88 -10.29 -7.75
N ASN A 78 -8.20 -10.68 -8.98
CA ASN A 78 -8.88 -9.79 -9.92
C ASN A 78 -10.20 -9.24 -9.37
N GLU A 79 -10.94 -10.05 -8.64
CA GLU A 79 -12.21 -9.62 -8.05
C GLU A 79 -12.00 -8.51 -7.01
N GLU A 80 -10.98 -8.67 -6.16
CA GLU A 80 -10.68 -7.65 -5.15
C GLU A 80 -10.04 -6.42 -5.80
N PHE A 81 -9.22 -6.62 -6.83
CA PHE A 81 -8.60 -5.52 -7.54
C PHE A 81 -9.64 -4.57 -8.14
N LYS A 82 -10.73 -5.11 -8.69
CA LYS A 82 -11.79 -4.29 -9.28
C LYS A 82 -12.38 -3.29 -8.29
N LYS A 83 -12.39 -3.65 -7.01
CA LYS A 83 -12.94 -2.79 -5.96
C LYS A 83 -12.05 -1.60 -5.65
N ILE A 84 -10.76 -1.70 -5.88
CA ILE A 84 -9.78 -0.67 -5.51
C ILE A 84 -9.08 -0.04 -6.69
N SER A 85 -9.33 -0.50 -7.90
CA SER A 85 -8.58 -0.07 -9.09
C SER A 85 -8.71 1.43 -9.40
N SER A 86 -9.77 2.07 -8.94
CA SER A 86 -9.97 3.50 -9.17
C SER A 86 -9.49 4.39 -8.03
N THR A 87 -8.92 3.81 -6.97
CA THR A 87 -8.43 4.59 -5.84
C THR A 87 -7.10 5.25 -6.17
N GLU A 88 -6.85 6.42 -5.60
CA GLU A 88 -5.61 7.16 -5.79
C GLU A 88 -4.74 7.18 -4.54
N THR A 89 -5.30 6.80 -3.40
CA THR A 89 -4.55 6.79 -2.15
C THR A 89 -4.55 5.40 -1.52
N ALA A 90 -3.44 5.08 -0.88
CA ALA A 90 -3.28 3.80 -0.18
C ALA A 90 -4.30 3.66 0.95
N LYS A 91 -4.58 4.74 1.65
CA LYS A 91 -5.56 4.73 2.74
C LYS A 91 -6.96 4.37 2.23
N GLU A 92 -7.35 4.93 1.11
CA GLU A 92 -8.64 4.67 0.50
C GLU A 92 -8.75 3.20 0.07
N ALA A 93 -7.75 2.69 -0.64
CA ALA A 93 -7.72 1.30 -1.06
C ALA A 93 -7.75 0.34 0.14
N TRP A 94 -6.97 0.63 1.17
CA TRP A 94 -6.95 -0.16 2.39
C TRP A 94 -8.31 -0.20 3.08
N THR A 95 -9.00 0.91 3.12
CA THR A 95 -10.32 1.01 3.77
C THR A 95 -11.37 0.20 3.02
N ILE A 96 -11.30 0.18 1.67
CA ILE A 96 -12.24 -0.57 0.85
C ILE A 96 -12.05 -2.08 1.04
N LEU A 97 -10.82 -2.53 1.14
CA LEU A 97 -10.53 -3.93 1.38
C LEU A 97 -10.96 -4.34 2.78
#